data_95fd0fe837a54aa4ea94d8aec76681da
#
_entry.id   95fd0fe837a54aa4ea94d8aec76681da
#
_cell.length_a   1.000
_cell.length_b   1.000
_cell.length_c   1.000
_cell.angle_alpha   90.00
_cell.angle_beta   90.00
_cell.angle_gamma   90.00
#
_symmetry.space_group_name_H-M   'P 1'
#
loop_
_entity.id
_entity.type
_entity.pdbx_description
1 polymer ?
#
loop_
_entity_poly.entity_id
_entity_poly.type
_entity_poly.pdbx_seq_one_letter_code
_entity_poly.pdbx_strand_id
1 'polypeptide(L)'
;MKKLPSLLFLMFFNIIIVCSQEINLVNIEVPSIVDERSDRIITHKGYTVSYNYDWKIPNWVAYELTDTEVEGECPRSNSFKPDPMVPKNVTATTDDYKYSGYDRGHMAPAADMKWDEQAMKESFYLSNICPQNPNLNGGAWKDLEEQVRDLAIQKGKIFVVCGPIVNDISNTLGENKVVVPQAFFKVLMQEENGEIHTIGFVYENKSGRRPMSTYAMCVDEVEELTNIDFFPSLPDKIENETESLVDFSKWTVKKQ
;
A
#
# COMPACT_ATOMS: atom_id res chain seq x y z
N MET A 1 -80.60 -14.83 5.58
CA MET A 1 -79.40 -14.04 5.87
C MET A 1 -78.26 -15.03 6.03
N LYS A 2 -77.36 -15.17 5.01
CA LYS A 2 -76.21 -16.07 5.02
C LYS A 2 -75.00 -15.23 5.45
N LYS A 3 -74.33 -15.60 6.55
CA LYS A 3 -73.11 -15.00 7.01
C LYS A 3 -71.95 -15.50 6.15
N LEU A 4 -71.13 -14.53 5.56
CA LEU A 4 -69.91 -14.78 4.83
C LEU A 4 -68.78 -14.97 5.87
N PRO A 5 -67.86 -15.96 5.76
CA PRO A 5 -66.77 -16.07 6.65
C PRO A 5 -65.62 -15.08 6.19
N SER A 6 -65.14 -14.30 7.15
CA SER A 6 -64.01 -13.40 6.96
C SER A 6 -62.69 -14.22 6.85
N LEU A 7 -62.06 -14.18 5.69
CA LEU A 7 -60.77 -14.83 5.45
C LEU A 7 -59.66 -13.89 5.95
N LEU A 8 -59.06 -14.25 7.06
CA LEU A 8 -57.90 -13.53 7.63
C LEU A 8 -56.65 -13.92 6.86
N PHE A 9 -56.12 -13.00 6.03
CA PHE A 9 -54.89 -13.21 5.28
C PHE A 9 -53.70 -12.89 6.19
N LEU A 10 -53.02 -13.92 6.73
CA LEU A 10 -51.77 -13.75 7.47
C LEU A 10 -50.63 -13.53 6.46
N MET A 11 -50.16 -12.28 6.36
CA MET A 11 -48.89 -11.97 5.67
C MET A 11 -47.73 -12.40 6.56
N PHE A 12 -47.04 -13.45 6.18
CA PHE A 12 -45.73 -13.78 6.75
C PHE A 12 -44.68 -12.82 6.18
N PHE A 13 -44.24 -11.88 6.98
CA PHE A 13 -43.03 -11.09 6.70
C PHE A 13 -41.82 -11.99 6.98
N ASN A 14 -41.20 -12.52 5.94
CA ASN A 14 -39.87 -13.12 6.07
C ASN A 14 -38.86 -12.01 6.34
N ILE A 15 -38.43 -11.82 7.57
CA ILE A 15 -37.29 -11.02 7.93
C ILE A 15 -36.06 -11.82 7.51
N ILE A 16 -35.47 -11.46 6.37
CA ILE A 16 -34.16 -11.94 5.99
C ILE A 16 -33.17 -11.21 6.91
N ILE A 17 -32.67 -11.89 7.94
CA ILE A 17 -31.54 -11.44 8.73
C ILE A 17 -30.32 -11.64 7.83
N VAL A 18 -29.90 -10.58 7.16
CA VAL A 18 -28.57 -10.54 6.53
C VAL A 18 -27.57 -10.45 7.68
N CYS A 19 -26.97 -11.59 8.04
CA CYS A 19 -25.85 -11.62 8.95
C CYS A 19 -24.67 -11.03 8.17
N SER A 20 -24.36 -9.75 8.37
CA SER A 20 -23.11 -9.18 7.89
C SER A 20 -22.00 -9.87 8.69
N GLN A 21 -21.16 -10.63 8.01
CA GLN A 21 -19.96 -11.18 8.61
C GLN A 21 -19.02 -9.98 8.86
N GLU A 22 -18.71 -9.71 10.12
CA GLU A 22 -17.69 -8.69 10.45
C GLU A 22 -16.35 -9.14 9.90
N ILE A 23 -15.78 -8.32 9.00
CA ILE A 23 -14.46 -8.57 8.41
C ILE A 23 -13.42 -8.22 9.48
N ASN A 24 -12.50 -9.15 9.75
CA ASN A 24 -11.38 -8.88 10.65
C ASN A 24 -10.31 -8.08 9.89
N LEU A 25 -10.16 -6.81 10.22
CA LEU A 25 -9.19 -5.89 9.58
C LEU A 25 -7.81 -5.89 10.24
N VAL A 26 -7.53 -6.77 11.20
CA VAL A 26 -6.21 -6.83 11.88
C VAL A 26 -5.17 -7.39 10.94
N ASN A 27 -4.13 -6.61 10.65
CA ASN A 27 -3.03 -6.91 9.72
C ASN A 27 -3.51 -7.28 8.30
N ILE A 28 -4.66 -6.77 7.90
CA ILE A 28 -5.24 -7.07 6.58
C ILE A 28 -4.37 -6.54 5.44
N GLU A 29 -3.56 -5.52 5.71
CA GLU A 29 -2.63 -4.92 4.75
C GLU A 29 -1.42 -5.81 4.42
N VAL A 30 -1.16 -6.87 5.20
CA VAL A 30 0.01 -7.73 4.99
C VAL A 30 -0.27 -8.71 3.85
N PRO A 31 0.37 -8.53 2.67
CA PRO A 31 0.16 -9.39 1.52
C PRO A 31 0.96 -10.69 1.61
N SER A 32 0.70 -11.63 0.71
CA SER A 32 1.51 -12.83 0.52
C SER A 32 2.25 -12.78 -0.81
N ILE A 33 3.44 -13.44 -0.90
CA ILE A 33 4.22 -13.58 -2.13
C ILE A 33 3.93 -14.96 -2.71
N VAL A 34 3.61 -14.99 -4.01
CA VAL A 34 3.18 -16.21 -4.69
C VAL A 34 4.36 -16.96 -5.32
N ASP A 35 5.48 -16.30 -5.59
CA ASP A 35 6.69 -16.88 -6.18
C ASP A 35 7.80 -17.18 -5.13
N GLU A 36 8.91 -17.81 -5.58
CA GLU A 36 10.04 -18.22 -4.73
C GLU A 36 11.13 -17.13 -4.55
N ARG A 37 10.77 -15.84 -4.66
CA ARG A 37 11.75 -14.75 -4.44
C ARG A 37 12.22 -14.71 -2.99
N SER A 38 13.40 -14.14 -2.76
CA SER A 38 13.91 -13.88 -1.42
C SER A 38 12.95 -12.99 -0.64
N ASP A 39 12.51 -13.47 0.52
CA ASP A 39 11.50 -12.81 1.36
C ASP A 39 11.90 -12.85 2.84
N ARG A 40 12.12 -11.69 3.43
CA ARG A 40 12.34 -11.53 4.85
C ARG A 40 11.37 -10.54 5.44
N ILE A 41 10.39 -11.02 6.18
CA ILE A 41 9.43 -10.16 6.88
C ILE A 41 10.10 -9.51 8.09
N ILE A 42 10.00 -8.18 8.16
CA ILE A 42 10.49 -7.35 9.26
C ILE A 42 9.35 -6.40 9.64
N THR A 43 8.97 -6.43 10.92
CA THR A 43 7.94 -5.52 11.44
C THR A 43 8.60 -4.38 12.20
N HIS A 44 8.30 -3.17 11.78
CA HIS A 44 8.69 -1.91 12.39
C HIS A 44 7.51 -1.28 13.14
N LYS A 45 7.74 -0.15 13.80
CA LYS A 45 6.72 0.53 14.59
C LYS A 45 5.52 0.98 13.76
N GLY A 46 5.77 1.49 12.53
CA GLY A 46 4.76 2.07 11.65
C GLY A 46 4.51 1.30 10.36
N TYR A 47 5.21 0.21 10.10
CA TYR A 47 5.04 -0.58 8.88
C TYR A 47 5.64 -1.97 8.99
N THR A 48 5.20 -2.88 8.14
CA THR A 48 5.83 -4.18 7.89
C THR A 48 6.45 -4.18 6.51
N VAL A 49 7.64 -4.77 6.35
CA VAL A 49 8.34 -4.88 5.08
C VAL A 49 8.71 -6.33 4.80
N SER A 50 8.50 -6.77 3.56
CA SER A 50 9.14 -7.94 2.99
C SER A 50 10.43 -7.47 2.31
N TYR A 51 11.59 -7.81 2.88
CA TYR A 51 12.88 -7.37 2.34
C TYR A 51 13.52 -8.46 1.49
N ASN A 52 13.95 -8.08 0.29
CA ASN A 52 14.63 -8.97 -0.64
C ASN A 52 16.16 -8.86 -0.50
N TYR A 53 16.79 -9.94 -0.02
CA TYR A 53 18.24 -9.99 0.18
C TYR A 53 19.06 -9.95 -1.11
N ASP A 54 18.49 -10.42 -2.22
CA ASP A 54 19.18 -10.46 -3.51
C ASP A 54 19.14 -9.07 -4.18
N TRP A 55 17.99 -8.41 -4.11
CA TRP A 55 17.78 -7.09 -4.69
C TRP A 55 18.25 -5.93 -3.79
N LYS A 56 18.31 -6.16 -2.47
CA LYS A 56 18.63 -5.18 -1.43
C LYS A 56 17.69 -3.99 -1.38
N ILE A 57 16.44 -4.25 -1.73
CA ILE A 57 15.29 -3.36 -1.64
C ILE A 57 14.09 -4.17 -1.14
N PRO A 58 12.97 -3.54 -0.70
CA PRO A 58 11.77 -4.29 -0.33
C PRO A 58 11.14 -4.99 -1.53
N ASN A 59 10.46 -6.13 -1.30
CA ASN A 59 9.46 -6.65 -2.22
C ASN A 59 8.18 -5.81 -2.11
N TRP A 60 7.78 -5.53 -0.88
CA TRP A 60 6.67 -4.65 -0.52
C TRP A 60 6.86 -4.05 0.87
N VAL A 61 6.15 -2.96 1.12
CA VAL A 61 5.98 -2.32 2.43
C VAL A 61 4.50 -2.10 2.64
N ALA A 62 3.98 -2.55 3.80
CA ALA A 62 2.57 -2.49 4.14
C ALA A 62 2.35 -1.75 5.46
N TYR A 63 1.32 -0.92 5.52
CA TYR A 63 0.96 -0.17 6.72
C TYR A 63 -0.51 0.28 6.69
N GLU A 64 -1.05 0.49 7.87
CA GLU A 64 -2.29 1.22 8.08
C GLU A 64 -1.95 2.72 8.24
N LEU A 65 -2.79 3.60 7.71
CA LEU A 65 -2.69 5.04 7.91
C LEU A 65 -4.04 5.58 8.39
N THR A 66 -4.06 6.13 9.60
CA THR A 66 -5.24 6.73 10.20
C THR A 66 -5.21 8.26 10.11
N ASP A 67 -6.35 8.91 10.27
CA ASP A 67 -6.48 10.36 10.36
C ASP A 67 -5.60 10.95 11.49
N THR A 68 -5.60 10.32 12.65
CA THR A 68 -4.79 10.72 13.80
C THR A 68 -3.28 10.59 13.57
N GLU A 69 -2.84 9.62 12.80
CA GLU A 69 -1.43 9.46 12.44
C GLU A 69 -0.95 10.54 11.45
N VAL A 70 -1.83 10.96 10.53
CA VAL A 70 -1.52 12.05 9.60
C VAL A 70 -1.31 13.38 10.33
N GLU A 71 -2.03 13.63 11.42
CA GLU A 71 -1.94 14.84 12.24
C GLU A 71 -0.67 14.93 13.11
N GLY A 72 0.16 13.89 13.11
CA GLY A 72 1.40 13.85 13.88
C GLY A 72 2.36 15.00 13.56
N GLU A 73 3.10 15.47 14.57
CA GLU A 73 3.99 16.65 14.49
C GLU A 73 5.49 16.29 14.61
N CYS A 74 5.85 15.01 14.68
CA CYS A 74 7.24 14.61 14.83
C CYS A 74 8.10 15.16 13.67
N PRO A 75 9.25 15.82 13.97
CA PRO A 75 10.09 16.39 12.94
C PRO A 75 10.74 15.31 12.06
N ARG A 76 10.90 15.60 10.77
CA ARG A 76 11.52 14.70 9.80
C ARG A 76 12.97 14.36 10.18
N SER A 77 13.30 13.06 10.23
CA SER A 77 14.63 12.59 10.65
C SER A 77 15.76 12.92 9.65
N ASN A 78 15.57 12.68 8.35
CA ASN A 78 16.59 12.74 7.29
C ASN A 78 17.82 11.82 7.48
N SER A 79 17.82 10.90 8.45
CA SER A 79 18.95 10.05 8.83
C SER A 79 18.85 8.66 8.21
N PHE A 80 19.12 8.56 6.91
CA PHE A 80 19.16 7.27 6.22
C PHE A 80 20.29 6.39 6.75
N LYS A 81 20.01 5.12 7.01
CA LYS A 81 20.97 4.12 7.48
C LYS A 81 20.49 2.69 7.17
N PRO A 82 21.42 1.73 7.12
CA PRO A 82 21.06 0.32 7.06
C PRO A 82 20.10 -0.06 8.19
N ASP A 83 19.16 -0.95 7.87
CA ASP A 83 18.24 -1.50 8.86
C ASP A 83 19.02 -2.45 9.80
N PRO A 84 18.97 -2.26 11.12
CA PRO A 84 19.68 -3.13 12.06
C PRO A 84 19.17 -4.57 12.08
N MET A 85 17.96 -4.83 11.56
CA MET A 85 17.36 -6.17 11.45
C MET A 85 17.80 -6.90 10.18
N VAL A 86 18.47 -6.22 9.24
CA VAL A 86 19.01 -6.80 8.01
C VAL A 86 20.50 -7.09 8.19
N PRO A 87 20.98 -8.32 7.87
CA PRO A 87 22.41 -8.65 7.95
C PRO A 87 23.25 -7.74 7.05
N LYS A 88 24.44 -7.33 7.55
CA LYS A 88 25.30 -6.35 6.87
C LYS A 88 25.76 -6.73 5.45
N ASN A 89 25.85 -8.02 5.18
CA ASN A 89 26.31 -8.54 3.88
C ASN A 89 25.21 -8.57 2.80
N VAL A 90 23.96 -8.28 3.17
CA VAL A 90 22.80 -8.28 2.26
C VAL A 90 21.98 -6.99 2.34
N THR A 91 22.53 -5.93 2.95
CA THR A 91 21.87 -4.63 3.05
C THR A 91 22.47 -3.62 2.07
N ALA A 92 21.67 -2.66 1.63
CA ALA A 92 22.14 -1.44 0.98
C ALA A 92 22.84 -0.51 2.00
N THR A 93 23.67 0.40 1.50
CA THR A 93 24.27 1.50 2.27
C THR A 93 23.95 2.84 1.61
N THR A 94 24.12 3.93 2.34
CA THR A 94 23.92 5.27 1.76
C THR A 94 24.94 5.58 0.66
N ASP A 95 26.10 4.91 0.66
CA ASP A 95 27.15 5.10 -0.32
C ASP A 95 26.75 4.54 -1.69
N ASP A 96 25.92 3.51 -1.75
CA ASP A 96 25.40 2.95 -3.00
C ASP A 96 24.58 3.97 -3.81
N TYR A 97 23.93 4.91 -3.13
CA TYR A 97 23.11 5.94 -3.75
C TYR A 97 23.89 7.20 -4.17
N LYS A 98 25.13 7.37 -3.69
CA LYS A 98 25.92 8.56 -4.00
C LYS A 98 26.22 8.64 -5.49
N TYR A 99 25.94 9.81 -6.08
CA TYR A 99 26.20 10.10 -7.49
C TYR A 99 25.52 9.14 -8.48
N SER A 100 24.53 8.37 -8.03
CA SER A 100 23.81 7.40 -8.87
C SER A 100 22.84 8.04 -9.84
N GLY A 101 22.41 9.28 -9.58
CA GLY A 101 21.31 9.92 -10.31
C GLY A 101 19.91 9.54 -9.81
N TYR A 102 19.81 8.65 -8.83
CA TYR A 102 18.56 8.24 -8.18
C TYR A 102 18.44 8.82 -6.78
N ASP A 103 17.21 9.13 -6.39
CA ASP A 103 16.88 9.46 -5.01
C ASP A 103 16.74 8.18 -4.16
N ARG A 104 16.82 8.38 -2.86
CA ARG A 104 16.40 7.40 -1.85
C ARG A 104 14.90 7.53 -1.65
N GLY A 105 14.12 6.86 -2.52
CA GLY A 105 12.65 6.89 -2.51
C GLY A 105 12.08 6.02 -1.40
N HIS A 106 11.22 6.62 -0.55
CA HIS A 106 10.53 5.90 0.50
C HIS A 106 9.36 5.09 -0.07
N MET A 107 9.13 3.90 0.49
CA MET A 107 7.90 3.15 0.28
C MET A 107 6.84 3.57 1.30
N ALA A 108 7.07 3.39 2.62
CA ALA A 108 6.30 4.06 3.66
C ALA A 108 6.86 5.48 3.87
N PRO A 109 6.13 6.54 3.50
CA PRO A 109 6.65 7.91 3.52
C PRO A 109 6.93 8.40 4.94
N ALA A 110 8.00 9.17 5.12
CA ALA A 110 8.26 9.82 6.41
C ALA A 110 7.12 10.77 6.85
N ALA A 111 6.33 11.30 5.91
CA ALA A 111 5.19 12.15 6.23
C ALA A 111 4.03 11.38 6.89
N ASP A 112 3.93 10.08 6.63
CA ASP A 112 2.92 9.19 7.21
C ASP A 112 3.35 8.64 8.60
N MET A 113 4.62 8.87 8.99
CA MET A 113 5.22 8.39 10.26
C MET A 113 5.44 9.51 11.28
N LYS A 114 4.74 10.65 11.14
CA LYS A 114 4.91 11.81 12.01
C LYS A 114 4.28 11.68 13.39
N TRP A 115 3.51 10.64 13.62
CA TRP A 115 2.81 10.37 14.86
C TRP A 115 3.69 9.77 15.98
N ASP A 116 4.87 9.22 15.62
CA ASP A 116 5.77 8.57 16.57
C ASP A 116 7.24 8.77 16.15
N GLU A 117 8.13 9.10 17.11
CA GLU A 117 9.55 9.32 16.84
C GLU A 117 10.28 8.07 16.35
N GLN A 118 9.86 6.89 16.83
CA GLN A 118 10.46 5.62 16.42
C GLN A 118 10.01 5.26 15.01
N ALA A 119 8.71 5.38 14.70
CA ALA A 119 8.19 5.19 13.35
C ALA A 119 8.87 6.13 12.34
N MET A 120 9.05 7.40 12.72
CA MET A 120 9.80 8.38 11.92
C MET A 120 11.25 7.94 11.67
N LYS A 121 11.98 7.48 12.69
CA LYS A 121 13.38 7.02 12.54
C LYS A 121 13.47 5.77 11.67
N GLU A 122 12.55 4.84 11.83
CA GLU A 122 12.52 3.57 11.10
C GLU A 122 12.16 3.76 9.64
N SER A 123 11.33 4.76 9.30
CA SER A 123 11.03 5.06 7.89
C SER A 123 12.26 5.40 7.05
N PHE A 124 13.38 5.81 7.68
CA PHE A 124 14.68 6.07 7.04
C PHE A 124 15.61 4.87 6.99
N TYR A 125 15.17 3.69 7.44
CA TYR A 125 15.94 2.46 7.20
C TYR A 125 15.94 2.11 5.72
N LEU A 126 17.11 1.65 5.22
CA LEU A 126 17.27 1.32 3.81
C LEU A 126 16.45 0.09 3.36
N SER A 127 15.88 -0.66 4.30
CA SER A 127 14.87 -1.68 4.01
C SER A 127 13.54 -1.12 3.48
N ASN A 128 13.25 0.17 3.75
CA ASN A 128 12.08 0.91 3.27
C ASN A 128 12.37 1.76 2.01
N ILE A 129 13.56 1.65 1.42
CA ILE A 129 14.07 2.59 0.42
C ILE A 129 14.39 1.89 -0.90
N CYS A 130 13.96 2.50 -2.00
CA CYS A 130 14.31 2.07 -3.36
C CYS A 130 15.03 3.18 -4.14
N PRO A 131 15.91 2.83 -5.13
CA PRO A 131 16.39 3.77 -6.12
C PRO A 131 15.22 4.32 -6.97
N GLN A 132 14.89 5.60 -6.80
CA GLN A 132 13.74 6.22 -7.46
C GLN A 132 14.17 7.43 -8.29
N ASN A 133 13.59 7.57 -9.50
CA ASN A 133 13.83 8.74 -10.34
C ASN A 133 13.43 10.02 -9.59
N PRO A 134 14.29 11.07 -9.50
CA PRO A 134 14.00 12.27 -8.71
C PRO A 134 12.72 13.00 -9.11
N ASN A 135 12.40 13.01 -10.41
CA ASN A 135 11.18 13.68 -10.90
C ASN A 135 9.90 12.85 -10.61
N LEU A 136 10.03 11.53 -10.49
CA LEU A 136 8.93 10.69 -10.00
C LEU A 136 8.78 10.89 -8.49
N ASN A 137 9.86 10.73 -7.72
CA ASN A 137 9.87 10.83 -6.26
C ASN A 137 9.32 12.18 -5.75
N GLY A 138 9.83 13.30 -6.29
CA GLY A 138 9.36 14.64 -5.96
C GLY A 138 8.11 15.11 -6.73
N GLY A 139 7.56 14.30 -7.62
CA GLY A 139 6.45 14.62 -8.52
C GLY A 139 5.25 13.71 -8.33
N ALA A 140 4.91 12.91 -9.35
CA ALA A 140 3.68 12.13 -9.38
C ALA A 140 3.56 11.11 -8.23
N TRP A 141 4.66 10.55 -7.74
CA TRP A 141 4.64 9.67 -6.56
C TRP A 141 4.29 10.43 -5.29
N LYS A 142 4.90 11.61 -5.10
CA LYS A 142 4.56 12.50 -3.97
C LYS A 142 3.09 12.96 -4.02
N ASP A 143 2.55 13.27 -5.21
CA ASP A 143 1.14 13.64 -5.35
C ASP A 143 0.22 12.51 -4.88
N LEU A 144 0.56 11.24 -5.21
CA LEU A 144 -0.20 10.09 -4.72
C LEU A 144 -0.11 9.94 -3.20
N GLU A 145 1.08 10.13 -2.61
CA GLU A 145 1.25 10.09 -1.15
C GLU A 145 0.43 11.19 -0.44
N GLU A 146 0.38 12.39 -1.00
CA GLU A 146 -0.46 13.48 -0.49
C GLU A 146 -1.94 13.12 -0.58
N GLN A 147 -2.38 12.54 -1.71
CA GLN A 147 -3.76 12.06 -1.90
C GLN A 147 -4.14 10.98 -0.88
N VAL A 148 -3.24 10.03 -0.58
CA VAL A 148 -3.48 8.97 0.41
C VAL A 148 -3.68 9.56 1.81
N ARG A 149 -2.89 10.55 2.21
CA ARG A 149 -3.08 11.25 3.48
C ARG A 149 -4.42 11.99 3.54
N ASP A 150 -4.78 12.70 2.49
CA ASP A 150 -6.07 13.41 2.40
C ASP A 150 -7.25 12.41 2.48
N LEU A 151 -7.10 11.23 1.87
CA LEU A 151 -8.08 10.14 1.98
C LEU A 151 -8.16 9.59 3.41
N ALA A 152 -7.03 9.37 4.09
CA ALA A 152 -7.00 8.91 5.48
C ALA A 152 -7.72 9.90 6.41
N ILE A 153 -7.50 11.21 6.23
CA ILE A 153 -8.22 12.26 6.96
C ILE A 153 -9.73 12.21 6.67
N GLN A 154 -10.13 12.03 5.41
CA GLN A 154 -11.54 12.04 5.01
C GLN A 154 -12.30 10.77 5.41
N LYS A 155 -11.62 9.61 5.37
CA LYS A 155 -12.21 8.28 5.56
C LYS A 155 -11.94 7.68 6.94
N GLY A 156 -11.05 8.29 7.73
CA GLY A 156 -10.59 7.82 9.04
C GLY A 156 -9.43 6.84 8.95
N LYS A 157 -9.35 6.00 7.90
CA LYS A 157 -8.32 4.97 7.73
C LYS A 157 -8.16 4.54 6.28
N ILE A 158 -6.90 4.29 5.87
CA ILE A 158 -6.53 3.64 4.61
C ILE A 158 -5.48 2.56 4.90
N PHE A 159 -5.63 1.39 4.31
CA PHE A 159 -4.59 0.36 4.27
C PHE A 159 -3.78 0.52 3.00
N VAL A 160 -2.46 0.44 3.12
CA VAL A 160 -1.52 0.74 2.03
C VAL A 160 -0.52 -0.39 1.89
N VAL A 161 -0.39 -0.91 0.68
CA VAL A 161 0.72 -1.77 0.28
C VAL A 161 1.44 -1.12 -0.89
N CYS A 162 2.75 -0.95 -0.82
CA CYS A 162 3.51 -0.35 -1.90
C CYS A 162 4.89 -1.01 -2.05
N GLY A 163 5.44 -0.95 -3.23
CA GLY A 163 6.72 -1.57 -3.50
C GLY A 163 7.22 -1.37 -4.92
N PRO A 164 8.41 -1.89 -5.22
CA PRO A 164 8.98 -1.89 -6.56
C PRO A 164 8.41 -3.00 -7.44
N ILE A 165 8.39 -2.75 -8.75
CA ILE A 165 8.23 -3.79 -9.78
C ILE A 165 9.59 -4.01 -10.42
N VAL A 166 10.12 -5.24 -10.29
CA VAL A 166 11.44 -5.63 -10.75
C VAL A 166 11.31 -6.73 -11.80
N ASN A 167 11.47 -6.36 -13.07
CA ASN A 167 11.44 -7.28 -14.21
C ASN A 167 12.85 -7.55 -14.76
N ASP A 168 13.82 -6.68 -14.43
CA ASP A 168 15.22 -6.77 -14.84
C ASP A 168 16.12 -6.37 -13.66
N ILE A 169 17.02 -7.27 -13.27
CA ILE A 169 17.98 -7.10 -12.20
C ILE A 169 19.37 -6.63 -12.67
N SER A 170 19.54 -6.39 -13.97
CA SER A 170 20.84 -6.02 -14.55
C SER A 170 21.31 -4.62 -14.19
N ASN A 171 20.37 -3.70 -13.95
CA ASN A 171 20.65 -2.33 -13.54
C ASN A 171 20.75 -2.23 -12.01
N THR A 172 21.93 -1.92 -11.49
CA THR A 172 22.19 -1.87 -10.05
C THR A 172 23.04 -0.65 -9.65
N LEU A 173 22.93 -0.25 -8.38
CA LEU A 173 23.68 0.85 -7.79
C LEU A 173 24.75 0.36 -6.82
N GLY A 174 25.89 1.05 -6.81
CA GLY A 174 26.94 0.93 -5.82
C GLY A 174 27.63 -0.43 -5.75
N GLU A 175 28.47 -0.59 -4.74
CA GLU A 175 29.24 -1.82 -4.52
C GLU A 175 28.35 -3.00 -4.06
N ASN A 176 27.25 -2.67 -3.35
CA ASN A 176 26.30 -3.69 -2.89
C ASN A 176 25.32 -4.15 -3.96
N LYS A 177 25.35 -3.57 -5.17
CA LYS A 177 24.49 -3.93 -6.31
C LYS A 177 23.01 -3.84 -5.96
N VAL A 178 22.60 -2.69 -5.42
CA VAL A 178 21.20 -2.39 -5.12
C VAL A 178 20.41 -2.31 -6.43
N VAL A 179 19.39 -3.16 -6.61
CA VAL A 179 18.63 -3.23 -7.87
C VAL A 179 17.82 -1.95 -8.09
N VAL A 180 17.82 -1.44 -9.32
CA VAL A 180 16.99 -0.31 -9.74
C VAL A 180 15.69 -0.84 -10.34
N PRO A 181 14.53 -0.62 -9.69
CA PRO A 181 13.26 -1.12 -10.19
C PRO A 181 12.80 -0.35 -11.44
N GLN A 182 12.04 -1.02 -12.30
CA GLN A 182 11.48 -0.44 -13.53
C GLN A 182 10.21 0.37 -13.26
N ALA A 183 9.46 0.01 -12.21
CA ALA A 183 8.26 0.71 -11.81
C ALA A 183 8.02 0.58 -10.30
N PHE A 184 6.99 1.26 -9.82
CA PHE A 184 6.49 1.15 -8.44
C PHE A 184 4.99 0.97 -8.45
N PHE A 185 4.49 0.16 -7.54
CA PHE A 185 3.08 0.02 -7.27
C PHE A 185 2.70 0.64 -5.91
N LYS A 186 1.44 1.04 -5.80
CA LYS A 186 0.78 1.34 -4.53
C LYS A 186 -0.66 0.84 -4.62
N VAL A 187 -1.00 -0.11 -3.75
CA VAL A 187 -2.33 -0.69 -3.62
C VAL A 187 -2.96 -0.16 -2.35
N LEU A 188 -4.20 0.28 -2.45
CA LEU A 188 -4.95 0.88 -1.36
C LEU A 188 -6.22 0.10 -1.11
N MET A 189 -6.59 -0.03 0.17
CA MET A 189 -7.89 -0.54 0.59
C MET A 189 -8.52 0.41 1.61
N GLN A 190 -9.82 0.60 1.52
CA GLN A 190 -10.64 1.30 2.52
C GLN A 190 -11.91 0.52 2.82
N GLU A 191 -12.39 0.65 4.04
CA GLU A 191 -13.74 0.23 4.42
C GLU A 191 -14.62 1.47 4.57
N GLU A 192 -15.75 1.50 3.91
CA GLU A 192 -16.73 2.59 4.02
C GLU A 192 -18.13 2.01 4.18
N ASN A 193 -18.74 2.21 5.36
CA ASN A 193 -20.10 1.72 5.69
C ASN A 193 -20.30 0.20 5.54
N GLY A 194 -19.26 -0.59 5.82
CA GLY A 194 -19.28 -2.05 5.69
C GLY A 194 -18.98 -2.56 4.29
N GLU A 195 -18.65 -1.67 3.35
CA GLU A 195 -18.21 -2.02 1.99
C GLU A 195 -16.70 -1.84 1.86
N ILE A 196 -16.00 -2.83 1.30
CA ILE A 196 -14.57 -2.77 0.98
C ILE A 196 -14.41 -2.22 -0.43
N HIS A 197 -13.46 -1.29 -0.58
CA HIS A 197 -13.03 -0.76 -1.87
C HIS A 197 -11.51 -0.87 -1.97
N THR A 198 -11.04 -1.32 -3.12
CA THR A 198 -9.60 -1.46 -3.43
C THR A 198 -9.25 -0.71 -4.71
N ILE A 199 -8.00 -0.31 -4.86
CA ILE A 199 -7.44 0.29 -6.08
C ILE A 199 -5.93 0.09 -6.12
N GLY A 200 -5.40 -0.16 -7.30
CA GLY A 200 -3.98 -0.17 -7.59
C GLY A 200 -3.53 1.07 -8.38
N PHE A 201 -2.27 1.43 -8.21
CA PHE A 201 -1.57 2.44 -9.00
C PHE A 201 -0.21 1.92 -9.41
N VAL A 202 0.18 2.11 -10.66
CA VAL A 202 1.51 1.75 -11.16
C VAL A 202 2.17 2.93 -11.88
N TYR A 203 3.39 3.25 -11.45
CA TYR A 203 4.19 4.35 -11.98
C TYR A 203 5.52 3.82 -12.49
N GLU A 204 5.85 4.01 -13.76
CA GLU A 204 7.19 3.72 -14.27
C GLU A 204 8.25 4.57 -13.55
N ASN A 205 9.42 3.99 -13.27
CA ASN A 205 10.54 4.66 -12.59
C ASN A 205 11.25 5.67 -13.52
N LYS A 206 10.49 6.62 -14.02
CA LYS A 206 10.96 7.67 -14.95
C LYS A 206 10.25 8.99 -14.71
N SER A 207 10.78 10.05 -15.32
CA SER A 207 10.12 11.35 -15.33
C SER A 207 8.79 11.29 -16.09
N GLY A 208 7.80 11.99 -15.55
CA GLY A 208 6.48 12.14 -16.16
C GLY A 208 5.43 12.48 -15.10
N ARG A 209 4.46 13.32 -15.49
CA ARG A 209 3.32 13.68 -14.64
C ARG A 209 2.07 13.73 -15.50
N ARG A 210 1.16 12.80 -15.24
CA ARG A 210 -0.14 12.70 -15.90
C ARG A 210 -1.23 12.78 -14.82
N PRO A 211 -2.51 12.95 -15.17
CA PRO A 211 -3.59 12.81 -14.22
C PRO A 211 -3.49 11.47 -13.47
N MET A 212 -3.69 11.46 -12.16
CA MET A 212 -3.54 10.28 -11.30
C MET A 212 -4.38 9.09 -11.78
N SER A 213 -5.58 9.36 -12.30
CA SER A 213 -6.45 8.32 -12.87
C SER A 213 -5.83 7.52 -14.02
N THR A 214 -4.79 8.05 -14.69
CA THR A 214 -4.10 7.32 -15.77
C THR A 214 -3.11 6.26 -15.27
N TYR A 215 -2.84 6.24 -13.96
CA TYR A 215 -1.99 5.27 -13.30
C TYR A 215 -2.80 4.25 -12.51
N ALA A 216 -4.12 4.47 -12.40
CA ALA A 216 -5.04 3.59 -11.69
C ALA A 216 -5.33 2.31 -12.51
N MET A 217 -5.37 1.17 -11.81
CA MET A 217 -5.75 -0.13 -12.34
C MET A 217 -6.44 -0.95 -11.25
N CYS A 218 -7.04 -2.08 -11.60
CA CYS A 218 -7.58 -2.99 -10.61
C CYS A 218 -6.46 -3.72 -9.86
N VAL A 219 -6.77 -4.27 -8.69
CA VAL A 219 -5.76 -4.94 -7.86
C VAL A 219 -5.29 -6.22 -8.53
N ASP A 220 -6.20 -7.01 -9.16
CA ASP A 220 -5.85 -8.21 -9.94
C ASP A 220 -4.76 -7.92 -10.99
N GLU A 221 -4.84 -6.78 -11.69
CA GLU A 221 -3.79 -6.38 -12.66
C GLU A 221 -2.45 -6.08 -11.99
N VAL A 222 -2.44 -5.53 -10.76
CA VAL A 222 -1.20 -5.31 -10.01
C VAL A 222 -0.63 -6.64 -9.51
N GLU A 223 -1.47 -7.59 -9.13
CA GLU A 223 -1.07 -8.94 -8.72
C GLU A 223 -0.39 -9.70 -9.87
N GLU A 224 -0.96 -9.64 -11.07
CA GLU A 224 -0.35 -10.20 -12.28
C GLU A 224 1.05 -9.60 -12.57
N LEU A 225 1.24 -8.31 -12.29
CA LEU A 225 2.52 -7.62 -12.51
C LEU A 225 3.56 -7.94 -11.43
N THR A 226 3.13 -8.29 -10.22
CA THR A 226 4.00 -8.36 -9.05
C THR A 226 4.20 -9.75 -8.49
N ASN A 227 3.33 -10.71 -8.79
CA ASN A 227 3.17 -11.99 -8.12
C ASN A 227 3.05 -11.82 -6.58
N ILE A 228 2.28 -10.83 -6.17
CA ILE A 228 1.92 -10.55 -4.79
C ILE A 228 0.40 -10.65 -4.71
N ASP A 229 -0.11 -11.39 -3.76
CA ASP A 229 -1.52 -11.53 -3.43
C ASP A 229 -1.82 -10.50 -2.32
N PHE A 230 -2.62 -9.48 -2.67
CA PHE A 230 -2.95 -8.38 -1.78
C PHE A 230 -4.21 -8.71 -0.98
N PHE A 231 -4.21 -8.30 0.29
CA PHE A 231 -5.33 -8.50 1.21
C PHE A 231 -5.85 -9.94 1.34
N PRO A 232 -4.97 -10.97 1.37
CA PRO A 232 -5.34 -12.40 1.33
C PRO A 232 -6.19 -12.85 2.52
N SER A 233 -6.44 -11.98 3.47
CA SER A 233 -7.33 -12.24 4.62
C SER A 233 -8.77 -11.80 4.36
N LEU A 234 -9.07 -11.18 3.22
CA LEU A 234 -10.45 -10.92 2.80
C LEU A 234 -11.17 -12.25 2.49
N PRO A 235 -12.48 -12.34 2.73
CA PRO A 235 -13.25 -13.46 2.21
C PRO A 235 -13.24 -13.47 0.68
N ASP A 236 -12.96 -14.63 0.06
CA ASP A 236 -12.79 -14.81 -1.40
C ASP A 236 -13.83 -14.07 -2.25
N LYS A 237 -15.08 -14.02 -1.79
CA LYS A 237 -16.14 -13.31 -2.52
C LYS A 237 -15.93 -11.81 -2.55
N ILE A 238 -15.52 -11.21 -1.43
CA ILE A 238 -15.27 -9.76 -1.32
C ILE A 238 -14.02 -9.39 -2.10
N GLU A 239 -12.96 -10.16 -1.92
CA GLU A 239 -11.70 -10.04 -2.64
C GLU A 239 -11.95 -10.02 -4.16
N ASN A 240 -12.52 -11.07 -4.73
CA ASN A 240 -12.85 -11.17 -6.17
C ASN A 240 -13.76 -10.04 -6.68
N GLU A 241 -14.71 -9.55 -5.85
CA GLU A 241 -15.62 -8.46 -6.25
C GLU A 241 -14.92 -7.09 -6.25
N THR A 242 -14.02 -6.84 -5.28
CA THR A 242 -13.39 -5.52 -5.11
C THR A 242 -12.11 -5.36 -5.93
N GLU A 243 -11.33 -6.42 -6.11
CA GLU A 243 -10.02 -6.39 -6.75
C GLU A 243 -10.08 -6.43 -8.27
N SER A 244 -11.17 -6.95 -8.84
CA SER A 244 -11.40 -6.96 -10.29
C SER A 244 -11.90 -5.62 -10.86
N LEU A 245 -12.17 -4.60 -10.02
CA LEU A 245 -12.81 -3.36 -10.44
C LEU A 245 -11.95 -2.13 -10.19
N VAL A 246 -12.10 -1.12 -11.05
CA VAL A 246 -11.51 0.22 -10.86
C VAL A 246 -12.62 1.26 -10.77
N ASP A 247 -12.90 1.75 -9.56
CA ASP A 247 -13.74 2.93 -9.37
C ASP A 247 -12.91 4.08 -8.80
N PHE A 248 -12.24 4.81 -9.66
CA PHE A 248 -11.40 5.95 -9.26
C PHE A 248 -12.16 7.04 -8.51
N SER A 249 -13.50 7.14 -8.68
CA SER A 249 -14.31 8.17 -8.01
C SER A 249 -14.34 8.03 -6.49
N LYS A 250 -14.16 6.81 -5.97
CA LYS A 250 -14.07 6.51 -4.54
C LYS A 250 -12.75 7.00 -3.91
N TRP A 251 -11.74 7.28 -4.75
CA TRP A 251 -10.37 7.61 -4.37
C TRP A 251 -10.01 9.07 -4.63
N THR A 252 -11.02 9.92 -4.81
CA THR A 252 -10.85 11.36 -4.98
C THR A 252 -11.32 12.10 -3.73
N VAL A 253 -10.48 13.02 -3.25
CA VAL A 253 -10.85 13.90 -2.14
C VAL A 253 -11.79 14.99 -2.64
N LYS A 254 -12.92 15.17 -1.99
CA LYS A 254 -13.80 16.32 -2.25
C LYS A 254 -13.12 17.55 -1.67
N LYS A 255 -12.62 18.44 -2.53
CA LYS A 255 -12.18 19.77 -2.09
C LYS A 255 -13.39 20.50 -1.51
N GLN A 256 -13.31 20.84 -0.22
CA GLN A 256 -14.29 21.71 0.43
C GLN A 256 -14.17 23.15 -0.08
#